data_fe0734633faa0f0b6716b88999b0cd84
#
_entry.id   fe0734633faa0f0b6716b88999b0cd84
#
_cell.length_a   1.000
_cell.length_b   1.000
_cell.length_c   1.000
_cell.angle_alpha   90.00
_cell.angle_beta   90.00
_cell.angle_gamma   90.00
#
_symmetry.space_group_name_H-M   'P 1'
#
loop_
_entity.id
_entity.type
_entity.pdbx_description
1 polymer ?
#
loop_
_entity_poly.entity_id
_entity_poly.type
_entity_poly.pdbx_seq_one_letter_code
_entity_poly.pdbx_strand_id
1 'polypeptide(L)'
;MIKKTINKFLHDSLPNLRIAVIGDLMVDRYVFGDVSRISPEAPVPVNRVKQMKEVLGGAANVAANLANLDVHVYVGGVAGQDTHGNLLQDLLDSNGIDKSGVVISNERSTITKMRILGARQQMMRLDFETIRDVDQQEEEELIRWLTILCQKGLDGIVISDYGKGVCTDTLLRQIFNLANQYMISTIVDPKGAQWNKYDGATFITPNVKELSERVGYSIRNDDDSIVTAAKEALDTNHIQYIIATRSEKGISVIARDGRIWHNPATQQDVFDVSGAGDTVVATMICSIAANLSMRTALHVANGAAGIVVSKVGTYPIHRQELIDLWMSLQEGKSIEKSLYSWEEMKTLVRQWQDQGDTVVFTNGCFDILHRGHITYLQEAAQLGDRLIIGLNSDASVRRLKGETRPLVEGEDRAYLLSALGCVDGVVLFDEDTPSQLLETIRPNILVKGGDYKVEEVIGREFVDSVQILSFKDGYSTTNVVNKIANLVKDNKL
;
A
#
# COMPACT_ATOMS: atom_id res chain seq x y z
N MET A 1 7.87 -2.60 -13.53
CA MET A 1 7.39 -1.19 -13.44
C MET A 1 6.98 -0.82 -12.03
N ILE A 2 6.10 -1.55 -11.36
CA ILE A 2 5.64 -1.29 -9.97
C ILE A 2 6.82 -1.10 -8.99
N LYS A 3 7.84 -1.97 -9.03
CA LYS A 3 9.03 -1.88 -8.15
C LYS A 3 9.78 -0.55 -8.28
N LYS A 4 10.01 -0.08 -9.51
CA LYS A 4 10.69 1.20 -9.77
C LYS A 4 9.83 2.38 -9.32
N THR A 5 8.51 2.28 -9.51
CA THR A 5 7.54 3.29 -9.10
C THR A 5 7.49 3.42 -7.58
N ILE A 6 7.44 2.30 -6.82
CA ILE A 6 7.41 2.34 -5.36
C ILE A 6 8.75 2.80 -4.79
N ASN A 7 9.89 2.37 -5.34
CA ASN A 7 11.19 2.90 -4.91
C ASN A 7 11.27 4.42 -5.13
N LYS A 8 10.85 4.91 -6.30
CA LYS A 8 10.77 6.35 -6.55
C LYS A 8 9.83 7.05 -5.58
N PHE A 9 8.68 6.46 -5.28
CA PHE A 9 7.73 6.99 -4.31
C PHE A 9 8.37 7.11 -2.92
N LEU A 10 8.96 6.02 -2.41
CA LEU A 10 9.52 5.98 -1.07
C LEU A 10 10.76 6.88 -0.90
N HIS A 11 11.60 7.03 -1.93
CA HIS A 11 12.85 7.78 -1.81
C HIS A 11 12.74 9.22 -2.31
N ASP A 12 12.00 9.45 -3.41
CA ASP A 12 12.00 10.75 -4.08
C ASP A 12 10.70 11.53 -3.85
N SER A 13 9.53 10.85 -3.82
CA SER A 13 8.25 11.57 -3.75
C SER A 13 7.87 11.97 -2.33
N LEU A 14 7.88 11.01 -1.37
CA LEU A 14 7.44 11.25 0.01
C LEU A 14 8.08 12.48 0.66
N PRO A 15 9.43 12.70 0.60
CA PRO A 15 10.07 13.85 1.25
C PRO A 15 9.72 15.20 0.65
N ASN A 16 9.09 15.22 -0.53
CA ASN A 16 8.71 16.45 -1.21
C ASN A 16 7.23 16.77 -1.12
N LEU A 17 6.41 15.84 -0.57
CA LEU A 17 4.97 16.06 -0.42
C LEU A 17 4.67 17.05 0.72
N ARG A 18 3.62 17.83 0.53
CA ARG A 18 3.08 18.82 1.47
C ARG A 18 1.61 18.50 1.74
N ILE A 19 1.31 17.99 2.92
CA ILE A 19 -0.03 17.52 3.30
C ILE A 19 -0.56 18.32 4.49
N ALA A 20 -1.78 18.81 4.37
CA ALA A 20 -2.51 19.39 5.50
C ALA A 20 -3.43 18.33 6.11
N VAL A 21 -3.44 18.25 7.44
CA VAL A 21 -4.36 17.43 8.22
C VAL A 21 -5.24 18.34 9.05
N ILE A 22 -6.57 18.21 8.90
CA ILE A 22 -7.56 19.00 9.65
C ILE A 22 -8.50 18.05 10.36
N GLY A 23 -8.80 18.31 11.63
CA GLY A 23 -9.76 17.49 12.35
C GLY A 23 -9.63 17.58 13.88
N ASP A 24 -10.17 16.58 14.54
CA ASP A 24 -10.21 16.52 16.00
C ASP A 24 -8.85 16.09 16.55
N LEU A 25 -8.08 17.08 17.03
CA LEU A 25 -6.78 16.88 17.65
C LEU A 25 -6.93 16.32 19.05
N MET A 26 -6.13 15.32 19.43
CA MET A 26 -6.17 14.74 20.76
C MET A 26 -4.81 14.17 21.21
N VAL A 27 -4.71 13.92 22.51
CA VAL A 27 -3.57 13.24 23.14
C VAL A 27 -4.04 11.89 23.67
N ASP A 28 -3.33 10.82 23.29
CA ASP A 28 -3.49 9.50 23.89
C ASP A 28 -2.42 9.31 24.98
N ARG A 29 -2.86 9.01 26.21
CA ARG A 29 -1.99 8.76 27.37
C ARG A 29 -2.15 7.33 27.84
N TYR A 30 -1.04 6.64 28.01
CA TYR A 30 -0.99 5.28 28.53
C TYR A 30 -0.28 5.28 29.87
N VAL A 31 -0.99 4.84 30.92
CA VAL A 31 -0.48 4.75 32.28
C VAL A 31 -0.26 3.29 32.61
N PHE A 32 0.99 2.84 32.55
CA PHE A 32 1.38 1.46 32.85
C PHE A 32 1.71 1.32 34.33
N GLY A 33 1.17 0.28 34.96
CA GLY A 33 1.44 0.00 36.37
C GLY A 33 1.18 -1.43 36.77
N ASP A 34 1.48 -1.73 38.04
CA ASP A 34 1.19 -3.02 38.66
C ASP A 34 0.02 -2.92 39.61
N VAL A 35 -0.86 -3.90 39.57
CA VAL A 35 -1.97 -4.07 40.50
C VAL A 35 -1.62 -5.20 41.45
N SER A 36 -1.29 -4.85 42.69
CA SER A 36 -0.88 -5.82 43.70
C SER A 36 -1.80 -5.85 44.93
N ARG A 37 -2.75 -4.92 45.03
CA ARG A 37 -3.66 -4.82 46.19
C ARG A 37 -4.98 -4.15 45.82
N ILE A 38 -6.00 -4.42 46.60
CA ILE A 38 -7.27 -3.67 46.62
C ILE A 38 -7.13 -2.47 47.57
N SER A 39 -7.78 -1.37 47.23
CA SER A 39 -7.81 -0.18 48.10
C SER A 39 -8.51 -0.50 49.42
N PRO A 40 -8.01 0.02 50.58
CA PRO A 40 -8.74 -0.07 51.83
C PRO A 40 -9.95 0.85 51.86
N GLU A 41 -10.04 1.85 50.98
CA GLU A 41 -11.10 2.86 50.95
C GLU A 41 -12.31 2.43 50.10
N ALA A 42 -12.11 1.54 49.15
CA ALA A 42 -13.17 1.02 48.26
C ALA A 42 -12.73 -0.29 47.61
N PRO A 43 -13.65 -1.18 47.14
CA PRO A 43 -13.32 -2.44 46.49
C PRO A 43 -12.80 -2.24 45.05
N VAL A 44 -11.78 -1.41 44.90
CA VAL A 44 -11.16 -1.08 43.61
C VAL A 44 -9.66 -1.44 43.63
N PRO A 45 -9.08 -1.91 42.55
CA PRO A 45 -7.65 -2.20 42.46
C PRO A 45 -6.82 -0.90 42.55
N VAL A 46 -5.69 -0.99 43.25
CA VAL A 46 -4.68 0.08 43.30
C VAL A 46 -3.64 -0.17 42.23
N ASN A 47 -3.61 0.67 41.20
CA ASN A 47 -2.59 0.62 40.16
C ASN A 47 -1.40 1.48 40.57
N ARG A 48 -0.25 0.85 40.83
CA ARG A 48 1.00 1.54 41.13
C ARG A 48 1.71 1.86 39.81
N VAL A 49 1.63 3.15 39.41
CA VAL A 49 2.18 3.63 38.16
C VAL A 49 3.70 3.43 38.10
N LYS A 50 4.19 2.85 37.03
CA LYS A 50 5.61 2.64 36.71
C LYS A 50 6.09 3.53 35.57
N GLN A 51 5.24 3.71 34.56
CA GLN A 51 5.58 4.43 33.33
C GLN A 51 4.34 5.14 32.80
N MET A 52 4.57 6.29 32.22
CA MET A 52 3.55 6.98 31.40
C MET A 52 4.12 7.17 30.01
N LYS A 53 3.27 6.94 28.99
CA LYS A 53 3.57 7.19 27.58
C LYS A 53 2.49 8.12 27.04
N GLU A 54 2.90 9.16 26.34
CA GLU A 54 2.04 10.15 25.74
C GLU A 54 2.32 10.18 24.24
N VAL A 55 1.27 10.11 23.42
CA VAL A 55 1.38 10.07 21.95
C VAL A 55 0.27 10.92 21.34
N LEU A 56 0.50 11.37 20.11
CA LEU A 56 -0.49 12.05 19.29
C LEU A 56 -1.63 11.09 18.97
N GLY A 57 -2.89 11.56 19.06
CA GLY A 57 -4.11 10.78 18.81
C GLY A 57 -5.05 11.51 17.85
N GLY A 58 -6.04 10.82 17.31
CA GLY A 58 -6.99 11.37 16.35
C GLY A 58 -6.31 11.96 15.13
N ALA A 59 -6.73 13.14 14.69
CA ALA A 59 -6.13 13.82 13.55
C ALA A 59 -4.60 14.03 13.71
N ALA A 60 -4.12 14.24 14.95
CA ALA A 60 -2.70 14.37 15.22
C ALA A 60 -1.93 13.04 15.04
N ASN A 61 -2.57 11.87 15.19
CA ASN A 61 -1.96 10.58 14.87
C ASN A 61 -1.78 10.39 13.36
N VAL A 62 -2.74 10.82 12.53
CA VAL A 62 -2.57 10.85 11.08
C VAL A 62 -1.39 11.74 10.70
N ALA A 63 -1.28 12.92 11.31
CA ALA A 63 -0.15 13.82 11.11
C ALA A 63 1.19 13.18 11.52
N ALA A 64 1.23 12.43 12.64
CA ALA A 64 2.43 11.70 13.08
C ALA A 64 2.82 10.59 12.08
N ASN A 65 1.86 9.85 11.53
CA ASN A 65 2.13 8.87 10.47
C ASN A 65 2.77 9.53 9.24
N LEU A 66 2.22 10.66 8.79
CA LEU A 66 2.76 11.42 7.66
C LEU A 66 4.17 11.95 7.94
N ALA A 67 4.41 12.53 9.13
CA ALA A 67 5.71 13.06 9.51
C ALA A 67 6.79 11.95 9.58
N ASN A 68 6.45 10.76 10.09
CA ASN A 68 7.37 9.61 10.12
C ASN A 68 7.59 8.98 8.73
N LEU A 69 6.78 9.33 7.74
CA LEU A 69 7.02 9.04 6.32
C LEU A 69 7.89 10.13 5.64
N ASP A 70 8.45 11.07 6.41
CA ASP A 70 9.23 12.22 5.96
C ASP A 70 8.45 13.22 5.08
N VAL A 71 7.14 13.29 5.21
CA VAL A 71 6.28 14.25 4.52
C VAL A 71 6.28 15.58 5.27
N HIS A 72 6.20 16.71 4.56
CA HIS A 72 5.97 18.02 5.17
C HIS A 72 4.51 18.15 5.60
N VAL A 73 4.28 18.09 6.91
CA VAL A 73 2.93 18.03 7.50
C VAL A 73 2.56 19.35 8.16
N TYR A 74 1.36 19.82 7.86
CA TYR A 74 0.71 20.97 8.46
C TYR A 74 -0.55 20.50 9.17
N VAL A 75 -0.73 20.85 10.46
CA VAL A 75 -1.90 20.41 11.22
C VAL A 75 -2.78 21.59 11.61
N GLY A 76 -4.10 21.44 11.38
CA GLY A 76 -5.14 22.37 11.77
C GLY A 76 -6.22 21.69 12.62
N GLY A 77 -6.70 22.38 13.62
CA GLY A 77 -7.73 21.91 14.54
C GLY A 77 -7.77 22.80 15.78
N VAL A 78 -8.50 22.37 16.80
CA VAL A 78 -8.67 23.17 18.02
C VAL A 78 -8.15 22.42 19.24
N ALA A 79 -7.37 23.13 20.08
CA ALA A 79 -6.91 22.66 21.38
C ALA A 79 -7.36 23.63 22.48
N GLY A 80 -7.50 23.15 23.71
CA GLY A 80 -7.82 23.98 24.86
C GLY A 80 -6.61 24.76 25.35
N GLN A 81 -6.85 25.88 26.05
CA GLN A 81 -5.82 26.59 26.79
C GLN A 81 -5.56 25.89 28.13
N ASP A 82 -5.04 24.67 28.10
CA ASP A 82 -4.81 23.82 29.27
C ASP A 82 -3.47 23.08 29.18
N THR A 83 -3.14 22.33 30.23
CA THR A 83 -1.88 21.56 30.29
C THR A 83 -1.80 20.48 29.19
N HIS A 84 -2.93 19.92 28.76
CA HIS A 84 -2.98 18.94 27.68
C HIS A 84 -2.80 19.61 26.33
N GLY A 85 -3.26 20.85 26.14
CA GLY A 85 -3.01 21.65 24.93
C GLY A 85 -1.52 22.01 24.79
N ASN A 86 -0.84 22.36 25.89
CA ASN A 86 0.60 22.53 25.85
C ASN A 86 1.32 21.23 25.49
N LEU A 87 0.92 20.10 26.11
CA LEU A 87 1.47 18.79 25.80
C LEU A 87 1.26 18.40 24.33
N LEU A 88 0.06 18.66 23.76
CA LEU A 88 -0.22 18.43 22.35
C LEU A 88 0.75 19.23 21.46
N GLN A 89 0.96 20.50 21.77
CA GLN A 89 1.88 21.36 21.01
C GLN A 89 3.33 20.88 21.10
N ASP A 90 3.79 20.46 22.29
CA ASP A 90 5.14 19.90 22.49
C ASP A 90 5.33 18.58 21.69
N LEU A 91 4.31 17.73 21.68
CA LEU A 91 4.32 16.50 20.89
C LEU A 91 4.34 16.77 19.37
N LEU A 92 3.62 17.78 18.90
CA LEU A 92 3.67 18.19 17.48
C LEU A 92 5.06 18.71 17.10
N ASP A 93 5.65 19.56 17.93
CA ASP A 93 7.01 20.09 17.71
C ASP A 93 8.06 18.97 17.69
N SER A 94 7.97 18.03 18.63
CA SER A 94 8.92 16.91 18.73
C SER A 94 8.84 15.93 17.55
N ASN A 95 7.71 15.92 16.83
CA ASN A 95 7.51 15.13 15.60
C ASN A 95 7.76 15.96 14.32
N GLY A 96 8.22 17.22 14.43
CA GLY A 96 8.50 18.08 13.28
C GLY A 96 7.24 18.49 12.48
N ILE A 97 6.08 18.52 13.11
CA ILE A 97 4.80 18.85 12.51
C ILE A 97 4.52 20.36 12.66
N ASP A 98 4.22 21.03 11.54
CA ASP A 98 3.83 22.43 11.55
C ASP A 98 2.43 22.59 12.19
N LYS A 99 2.38 23.23 13.33
CA LYS A 99 1.18 23.44 14.14
C LYS A 99 0.53 24.82 13.94
N SER A 100 0.89 25.53 12.89
CA SER A 100 0.41 26.91 12.64
C SER A 100 -1.11 27.01 12.41
N GLY A 101 -1.79 25.89 12.19
CA GLY A 101 -3.26 25.80 12.10
C GLY A 101 -3.94 25.35 13.40
N VAL A 102 -3.21 25.23 14.51
CA VAL A 102 -3.82 24.89 15.80
C VAL A 102 -4.39 26.14 16.45
N VAL A 103 -5.71 26.23 16.53
CA VAL A 103 -6.45 27.30 17.21
C VAL A 103 -6.55 26.96 18.70
N ILE A 104 -6.20 27.91 19.56
CA ILE A 104 -6.30 27.74 21.02
C ILE A 104 -7.61 28.34 21.53
N SER A 105 -8.46 27.49 22.09
CA SER A 105 -9.77 27.87 22.61
C SER A 105 -9.78 27.92 24.15
N ASN A 106 -10.42 28.96 24.68
CA ASN A 106 -10.68 29.07 26.12
C ASN A 106 -11.96 28.34 26.56
N GLU A 107 -12.77 27.90 25.62
CA GLU A 107 -14.12 27.37 25.87
C GLU A 107 -14.20 25.84 25.78
N ARG A 108 -13.11 25.18 25.44
CA ARG A 108 -13.04 23.72 25.38
C ARG A 108 -11.76 23.19 26.00
N SER A 109 -11.83 22.00 26.58
CA SER A 109 -10.64 21.27 27.01
C SER A 109 -9.99 20.54 25.83
N THR A 110 -8.67 20.40 25.89
CA THR A 110 -7.95 19.56 24.93
C THR A 110 -8.36 18.10 25.11
N ILE A 111 -8.78 17.46 24.01
CA ILE A 111 -9.24 16.08 24.05
C ILE A 111 -8.07 15.18 24.46
N THR A 112 -8.25 14.44 25.55
CA THR A 112 -7.25 13.52 26.06
C THR A 112 -7.90 12.20 26.44
N LYS A 113 -7.38 11.10 25.88
CA LYS A 113 -7.82 9.74 26.20
C LYS A 113 -6.74 9.04 27.02
N MET A 114 -6.97 8.92 28.32
CA MET A 114 -6.03 8.27 29.25
C MET A 114 -6.44 6.82 29.48
N ARG A 115 -5.57 5.88 29.11
CA ARG A 115 -5.77 4.43 29.31
C ARG A 115 -4.90 3.96 30.46
N ILE A 116 -5.53 3.39 31.48
CA ILE A 116 -4.87 2.84 32.66
C ILE A 116 -4.71 1.33 32.44
N LEU A 117 -3.45 0.87 32.39
CA LEU A 117 -3.10 -0.51 32.17
C LEU A 117 -2.47 -1.10 33.42
N GLY A 118 -3.05 -2.19 33.93
CA GLY A 118 -2.51 -3.01 34.99
C GLY A 118 -1.90 -4.29 34.41
N ALA A 119 -0.60 -4.50 34.56
CA ALA A 119 0.16 -5.57 33.91
C ALA A 119 0.01 -5.52 32.36
N ARG A 120 -0.87 -6.31 31.76
CA ARG A 120 -1.10 -6.36 30.31
C ARG A 120 -2.57 -6.09 29.92
N GLN A 121 -3.39 -5.66 30.88
CA GLN A 121 -4.83 -5.48 30.68
C GLN A 121 -5.23 -4.01 30.89
N GLN A 122 -6.03 -3.48 29.98
CA GLN A 122 -6.65 -2.17 30.17
C GLN A 122 -7.72 -2.29 31.26
N MET A 123 -7.55 -1.50 32.33
CA MET A 123 -8.44 -1.49 33.48
C MET A 123 -9.50 -0.41 33.37
N MET A 124 -9.13 0.76 32.84
CA MET A 124 -10.00 1.92 32.75
C MET A 124 -9.55 2.85 31.62
N ARG A 125 -10.48 3.59 31.04
CA ARG A 125 -10.19 4.74 30.18
C ARG A 125 -10.87 5.97 30.75
N LEU A 126 -10.11 7.06 30.86
CA LEU A 126 -10.60 8.36 31.24
C LEU A 126 -10.55 9.27 30.01
N ASP A 127 -11.69 9.84 29.63
CA ASP A 127 -11.81 10.75 28.50
C ASP A 127 -12.01 12.17 29.04
N PHE A 128 -11.03 13.04 28.78
CA PHE A 128 -11.10 14.47 29.07
C PHE A 128 -11.50 15.17 27.78
N GLU A 129 -12.72 15.64 27.68
CA GLU A 129 -13.20 16.26 26.43
C GLU A 129 -14.41 17.16 26.70
N THR A 130 -14.49 18.25 25.95
CA THR A 130 -15.68 19.07 25.79
C THR A 130 -16.12 18.99 24.34
N ILE A 131 -17.21 18.27 24.07
CA ILE A 131 -17.74 18.11 22.72
C ILE A 131 -18.59 19.35 22.40
N ARG A 132 -18.10 20.18 21.51
CA ARG A 132 -18.82 21.32 20.94
C ARG A 132 -18.31 21.59 19.52
N ASP A 133 -19.19 22.06 18.66
CA ASP A 133 -18.78 22.52 17.33
C ASP A 133 -17.89 23.76 17.46
N VAL A 134 -16.93 23.87 16.52
CA VAL A 134 -16.13 25.09 16.37
C VAL A 134 -17.05 26.27 16.04
N ASP A 135 -16.75 27.43 16.61
CA ASP A 135 -17.50 28.66 16.33
C ASP A 135 -17.02 29.33 15.03
N GLN A 136 -17.71 30.38 14.64
CA GLN A 136 -17.43 31.10 13.40
C GLN A 136 -15.99 31.65 13.38
N GLN A 137 -15.46 32.14 14.49
CA GLN A 137 -14.09 32.67 14.54
C GLN A 137 -13.06 31.57 14.38
N GLU A 138 -13.24 30.42 15.07
CA GLU A 138 -12.40 29.24 14.97
C GLU A 138 -12.41 28.68 13.51
N GLU A 139 -13.60 28.63 12.85
CA GLU A 139 -13.72 28.24 11.43
C GLU A 139 -12.96 29.21 10.50
N GLU A 140 -13.13 30.53 10.69
CA GLU A 140 -12.46 31.55 9.86
C GLU A 140 -10.93 31.49 9.98
N GLU A 141 -10.40 31.22 11.20
CA GLU A 141 -8.97 31.05 11.43
C GLU A 141 -8.44 29.82 10.70
N LEU A 142 -9.12 28.67 10.80
CA LEU A 142 -8.76 27.43 10.11
C LEU A 142 -8.79 27.58 8.57
N ILE A 143 -9.83 28.23 8.02
CA ILE A 143 -9.93 28.44 6.59
C ILE A 143 -8.89 29.43 6.07
N ARG A 144 -8.60 30.50 6.84
CA ARG A 144 -7.55 31.44 6.47
C ARG A 144 -6.18 30.76 6.42
N TRP A 145 -5.87 29.95 7.41
CA TRP A 145 -4.65 29.17 7.45
C TRP A 145 -4.56 28.20 6.25
N LEU A 146 -5.61 27.43 5.99
CA LEU A 146 -5.64 26.47 4.87
C LEU A 146 -5.51 27.19 3.52
N THR A 147 -6.15 28.35 3.36
CA THR A 147 -6.06 29.16 2.12
C THR A 147 -4.61 29.57 1.83
N ILE A 148 -3.87 29.99 2.85
CA ILE A 148 -2.45 30.36 2.72
C ILE A 148 -1.63 29.14 2.28
N LEU A 149 -1.90 27.96 2.83
CA LEU A 149 -1.21 26.73 2.45
C LEU A 149 -1.52 26.30 1.02
N CYS A 150 -2.79 26.36 0.60
CA CYS A 150 -3.19 26.07 -0.78
C CYS A 150 -2.48 26.99 -1.77
N GLN A 151 -2.36 28.29 -1.49
CA GLN A 151 -1.63 29.25 -2.31
C GLN A 151 -0.12 28.95 -2.40
N LYS A 152 0.46 28.37 -1.35
CA LYS A 152 1.87 27.94 -1.31
C LYS A 152 2.11 26.59 -1.97
N GLY A 153 1.06 25.89 -2.41
CA GLY A 153 1.07 24.58 -3.05
C GLY A 153 0.99 23.43 -2.02
N LEU A 154 -0.19 22.88 -1.82
CA LEU A 154 -0.43 21.62 -1.11
C LEU A 154 -0.66 20.51 -2.13
N ASP A 155 -0.22 19.30 -1.76
CA ASP A 155 -0.40 18.10 -2.59
C ASP A 155 -1.62 17.28 -2.15
N GLY A 156 -2.10 17.46 -0.91
CA GLY A 156 -3.28 16.76 -0.39
C GLY A 156 -3.80 17.35 0.92
N ILE A 157 -5.08 17.08 1.20
CA ILE A 157 -5.75 17.47 2.45
C ILE A 157 -6.39 16.22 3.05
N VAL A 158 -6.10 15.97 4.34
CA VAL A 158 -6.75 14.94 5.15
C VAL A 158 -7.75 15.62 6.08
N ILE A 159 -8.96 15.08 6.13
CA ILE A 159 -9.98 15.42 7.13
C ILE A 159 -10.16 14.20 8.04
N SER A 160 -9.85 14.35 9.33
CA SER A 160 -9.96 13.26 10.31
C SER A 160 -11.02 13.63 11.35
N ASP A 161 -12.21 13.05 11.17
CA ASP A 161 -13.40 13.33 11.96
C ASP A 161 -13.60 12.27 13.06
N TYR A 162 -13.55 12.69 14.32
CA TYR A 162 -13.85 11.86 15.49
C TYR A 162 -15.15 12.27 16.18
N GLY A 163 -15.94 13.16 15.56
CA GLY A 163 -17.21 13.65 16.11
C GLY A 163 -17.02 14.52 17.34
N LYS A 164 -15.94 15.31 17.40
CA LYS A 164 -15.63 16.17 18.53
C LYS A 164 -15.83 17.66 18.22
N GLY A 165 -16.38 17.96 17.03
CA GLY A 165 -16.92 19.26 16.67
C GLY A 165 -16.01 20.15 15.82
N VAL A 166 -14.85 19.67 15.36
CA VAL A 166 -14.06 20.41 14.36
C VAL A 166 -14.67 20.29 12.98
N CYS A 167 -15.14 19.11 12.60
CA CYS A 167 -15.67 18.83 11.27
C CYS A 167 -17.15 19.23 11.13
N THR A 168 -17.45 20.53 11.19
CA THR A 168 -18.79 21.08 10.94
C THR A 168 -19.14 21.06 9.46
N ASP A 169 -20.44 21.06 9.14
CA ASP A 169 -20.93 21.16 7.75
C ASP A 169 -20.40 22.43 7.06
N THR A 170 -20.31 23.54 7.79
CA THR A 170 -19.87 24.84 7.27
C THR A 170 -18.39 24.81 6.94
N LEU A 171 -17.56 24.36 7.87
CA LEU A 171 -16.11 24.26 7.68
C LEU A 171 -15.77 23.32 6.55
N LEU A 172 -16.36 22.11 6.53
CA LEU A 172 -16.07 21.11 5.52
C LEU A 172 -16.45 21.56 4.10
N ARG A 173 -17.60 22.22 3.94
CA ARG A 173 -18.00 22.80 2.66
C ARG A 173 -16.98 23.82 2.15
N GLN A 174 -16.44 24.67 3.02
CA GLN A 174 -15.41 25.63 2.65
C GLN A 174 -14.10 24.94 2.28
N ILE A 175 -13.69 23.90 3.02
CA ILE A 175 -12.50 23.08 2.71
C ILE A 175 -12.63 22.44 1.33
N PHE A 176 -13.77 21.80 1.02
CA PHE A 176 -13.96 21.12 -0.28
C PHE A 176 -14.02 22.13 -1.44
N ASN A 177 -14.62 23.29 -1.24
CA ASN A 177 -14.61 24.36 -2.26
C ASN A 177 -13.17 24.84 -2.53
N LEU A 178 -12.39 25.04 -1.48
CA LEU A 178 -10.99 25.44 -1.58
C LEU A 178 -10.15 24.36 -2.28
N ALA A 179 -10.30 23.11 -1.87
CA ALA A 179 -9.62 21.97 -2.49
C ALA A 179 -9.93 21.85 -4.00
N ASN A 180 -11.20 22.00 -4.38
CA ASN A 180 -11.63 21.99 -5.77
C ASN A 180 -11.03 23.18 -6.56
N GLN A 181 -10.98 24.37 -5.98
CA GLN A 181 -10.40 25.57 -6.61
C GLN A 181 -8.91 25.37 -6.96
N TYR A 182 -8.17 24.68 -6.08
CA TYR A 182 -6.74 24.44 -6.25
C TYR A 182 -6.42 23.04 -6.81
N MET A 183 -7.44 22.26 -7.18
CA MET A 183 -7.32 20.87 -7.70
C MET A 183 -6.55 19.94 -6.74
N ILE A 184 -6.76 20.08 -5.44
CA ILE A 184 -6.13 19.29 -4.39
C ILE A 184 -7.05 18.13 -4.01
N SER A 185 -6.53 16.91 -4.00
CA SER A 185 -7.28 15.75 -3.54
C SER A 185 -7.52 15.79 -2.03
N THR A 186 -8.74 15.42 -1.62
CA THR A 186 -9.13 15.32 -0.21
C THR A 186 -9.39 13.87 0.16
N ILE A 187 -8.97 13.45 1.36
CA ILE A 187 -9.33 12.17 1.94
C ILE A 187 -9.97 12.41 3.31
N VAL A 188 -11.13 11.81 3.54
CA VAL A 188 -11.89 11.94 4.77
C VAL A 188 -11.92 10.61 5.53
N ASP A 189 -11.48 10.61 6.78
CA ASP A 189 -11.77 9.54 7.73
C ASP A 189 -13.08 9.88 8.46
N PRO A 190 -14.20 9.19 8.15
CA PRO A 190 -15.52 9.63 8.52
C PRO A 190 -15.92 9.19 9.93
N LYS A 191 -16.90 9.90 10.51
CA LYS A 191 -17.58 9.49 11.74
C LYS A 191 -19.09 9.53 11.61
N GLY A 192 -19.75 8.41 12.06
CA GLY A 192 -21.19 8.31 12.09
C GLY A 192 -21.85 8.09 10.73
N ALA A 193 -23.20 8.11 10.72
CA ALA A 193 -24.02 7.77 9.55
C ALA A 193 -24.28 8.97 8.61
N GLN A 194 -24.07 10.20 9.08
CA GLN A 194 -24.43 11.42 8.33
C GLN A 194 -23.27 11.88 7.44
N TRP A 195 -23.25 11.37 6.20
CA TRP A 195 -22.18 11.71 5.26
C TRP A 195 -22.45 12.92 4.35
N ASN A 196 -23.63 13.55 4.45
CA ASN A 196 -23.95 14.74 3.64
C ASN A 196 -22.95 15.87 3.85
N LYS A 197 -22.36 15.97 5.06
CA LYS A 197 -21.30 16.94 5.35
C LYS A 197 -19.99 16.67 4.61
N TYR A 198 -19.78 15.47 4.08
CA TYR A 198 -18.60 15.10 3.29
C TYR A 198 -18.81 15.21 1.77
N ASP A 199 -19.95 15.72 1.33
CA ASP A 199 -20.23 15.96 -0.10
C ASP A 199 -19.20 16.91 -0.68
N GLY A 200 -18.55 16.47 -1.75
CA GLY A 200 -17.43 17.17 -2.39
C GLY A 200 -16.06 16.58 -2.07
N ALA A 201 -15.97 15.62 -1.15
CA ALA A 201 -14.74 14.89 -0.88
C ALA A 201 -14.30 14.06 -2.10
N THR A 202 -12.98 13.97 -2.33
CA THR A 202 -12.45 13.05 -3.35
C THR A 202 -12.51 11.61 -2.87
N PHE A 203 -12.02 11.34 -1.66
CA PHE A 203 -11.98 10.02 -1.06
C PHE A 203 -12.59 10.03 0.34
N ILE A 204 -13.22 8.92 0.73
CA ILE A 204 -13.68 8.65 2.10
C ILE A 204 -13.24 7.24 2.52
N THR A 205 -12.83 7.06 3.79
CA THR A 205 -12.20 5.82 4.28
C THR A 205 -13.00 5.12 5.39
N PRO A 206 -14.26 4.73 5.15
CA PRO A 206 -15.04 4.04 6.16
C PRO A 206 -14.51 2.63 6.44
N ASN A 207 -14.61 2.18 7.68
CA ASN A 207 -14.57 0.75 7.99
C ASN A 207 -15.95 0.10 7.71
N VAL A 208 -16.01 -1.24 7.79
CA VAL A 208 -17.27 -2.00 7.51
C VAL A 208 -18.44 -1.55 8.40
N LYS A 209 -18.16 -1.20 9.68
CA LYS A 209 -19.16 -0.72 10.61
C LYS A 209 -19.70 0.65 10.20
N GLU A 210 -18.82 1.58 9.89
CA GLU A 210 -19.19 2.94 9.47
C GLU A 210 -19.94 2.93 8.13
N LEU A 211 -19.54 2.05 7.21
CA LEU A 211 -20.29 1.84 5.97
C LEU A 211 -21.68 1.25 6.25
N SER A 212 -21.79 0.29 7.19
CA SER A 212 -23.08 -0.28 7.62
C SER A 212 -23.99 0.77 8.27
N GLU A 213 -23.42 1.64 9.13
CA GLU A 213 -24.14 2.75 9.76
C GLU A 213 -24.66 3.74 8.69
N ARG A 214 -23.85 3.99 7.64
CA ARG A 214 -24.24 4.91 6.55
C ARG A 214 -25.40 4.38 5.72
N VAL A 215 -25.43 3.10 5.36
CA VAL A 215 -26.53 2.52 4.57
C VAL A 215 -27.71 2.06 5.41
N GLY A 216 -27.59 2.05 6.75
CA GLY A 216 -28.67 1.73 7.66
C GLY A 216 -28.96 0.24 7.86
N TYR A 217 -28.08 -0.65 7.37
CA TYR A 217 -28.19 -2.09 7.59
C TYR A 217 -26.83 -2.76 7.79
N SER A 218 -26.80 -3.95 8.40
CA SER A 218 -25.57 -4.71 8.63
C SER A 218 -25.02 -5.30 7.33
N ILE A 219 -23.78 -5.00 7.01
CA ILE A 219 -23.07 -5.46 5.81
C ILE A 219 -22.20 -6.66 6.19
N ARG A 220 -22.22 -7.74 5.39
CA ARG A 220 -21.25 -8.83 5.50
C ARG A 220 -19.91 -8.38 4.94
N ASN A 221 -18.81 -8.85 5.55
CA ASN A 221 -17.47 -8.52 5.08
C ASN A 221 -17.04 -9.43 3.91
N ASP A 222 -17.84 -9.49 2.84
CA ASP A 222 -17.53 -10.10 1.55
C ASP A 222 -17.51 -9.03 0.44
N ASP A 223 -16.89 -9.35 -0.70
CA ASP A 223 -16.65 -8.37 -1.76
C ASP A 223 -17.96 -7.80 -2.33
N ASP A 224 -18.94 -8.65 -2.60
CA ASP A 224 -20.22 -8.23 -3.20
C ASP A 224 -21.02 -7.33 -2.27
N SER A 225 -21.09 -7.67 -0.98
CA SER A 225 -21.82 -6.89 0.03
C SER A 225 -21.18 -5.51 0.22
N ILE A 226 -19.85 -5.43 0.26
CA ILE A 226 -19.11 -4.16 0.37
C ILE A 226 -19.31 -3.29 -0.88
N VAL A 227 -19.21 -3.89 -2.07
CA VAL A 227 -19.41 -3.16 -3.33
C VAL A 227 -20.83 -2.61 -3.44
N THR A 228 -21.83 -3.40 -3.07
CA THR A 228 -23.25 -2.98 -3.10
C THR A 228 -23.48 -1.79 -2.18
N ALA A 229 -23.06 -1.89 -0.92
CA ALA A 229 -23.23 -0.82 0.06
C ALA A 229 -22.43 0.45 -0.31
N ALA A 230 -21.22 0.29 -0.84
CA ALA A 230 -20.41 1.43 -1.28
C ALA A 230 -21.04 2.15 -2.47
N LYS A 231 -21.62 1.43 -3.44
CA LYS A 231 -22.35 2.04 -4.56
C LYS A 231 -23.57 2.82 -4.07
N GLU A 232 -24.37 2.24 -3.16
CA GLU A 232 -25.52 2.92 -2.56
C GLU A 232 -25.11 4.21 -1.84
N ALA A 233 -23.99 4.18 -1.10
CA ALA A 233 -23.45 5.37 -0.45
C ALA A 233 -22.95 6.40 -1.46
N LEU A 234 -22.31 5.99 -2.56
CA LEU A 234 -21.88 6.87 -3.63
C LEU A 234 -23.06 7.50 -4.37
N ASP A 235 -24.15 6.77 -4.58
CA ASP A 235 -25.35 7.29 -5.27
C ASP A 235 -26.04 8.40 -4.47
N THR A 236 -25.96 8.32 -3.15
CA THR A 236 -26.61 9.27 -2.23
C THR A 236 -25.70 10.42 -1.78
N ASN A 237 -24.38 10.34 -2.00
CA ASN A 237 -23.40 11.36 -1.62
C ASN A 237 -22.51 11.75 -2.80
N HIS A 238 -22.12 13.02 -2.89
CA HIS A 238 -21.25 13.53 -3.94
C HIS A 238 -19.75 13.31 -3.62
N ILE A 239 -19.37 12.03 -3.47
CA ILE A 239 -18.01 11.57 -3.19
C ILE A 239 -17.49 10.81 -4.42
N GLN A 240 -16.19 10.87 -4.73
CA GLN A 240 -15.64 10.22 -5.92
C GLN A 240 -15.24 8.76 -5.67
N TYR A 241 -14.69 8.46 -4.50
CA TYR A 241 -14.16 7.12 -4.15
C TYR A 241 -14.49 6.78 -2.71
N ILE A 242 -14.88 5.52 -2.47
CA ILE A 242 -14.94 4.91 -1.14
C ILE A 242 -13.78 3.93 -1.02
N ILE A 243 -12.95 4.10 0.03
CA ILE A 243 -11.85 3.21 0.42
C ILE A 243 -12.31 2.46 1.67
N ALA A 244 -12.96 1.32 1.49
CA ALA A 244 -13.47 0.52 2.60
C ALA A 244 -12.34 -0.28 3.26
N THR A 245 -12.07 -0.01 4.55
CA THR A 245 -11.13 -0.80 5.36
C THR A 245 -11.86 -2.01 5.95
N ARG A 246 -11.33 -3.24 5.73
CA ARG A 246 -12.04 -4.49 5.93
C ARG A 246 -11.32 -5.46 6.89
N SER A 247 -10.49 -4.92 7.78
CA SER A 247 -9.68 -5.69 8.74
C SER A 247 -8.89 -6.82 8.03
N GLU A 248 -9.12 -8.08 8.42
CA GLU A 248 -8.45 -9.27 7.85
C GLU A 248 -8.71 -9.49 6.35
N LYS A 249 -9.71 -8.82 5.78
CA LYS A 249 -10.01 -8.85 4.33
C LYS A 249 -9.26 -7.78 3.54
N GLY A 250 -8.50 -6.90 4.21
CA GLY A 250 -7.70 -5.86 3.59
C GLY A 250 -8.49 -4.62 3.22
N ILE A 251 -8.31 -4.09 2.01
CA ILE A 251 -8.88 -2.81 1.58
C ILE A 251 -9.57 -2.98 0.23
N SER A 252 -10.75 -2.38 0.10
CA SER A 252 -11.48 -2.31 -1.18
C SER A 252 -11.72 -0.86 -1.56
N VAL A 253 -11.48 -0.51 -2.82
CA VAL A 253 -11.78 0.81 -3.38
C VAL A 253 -12.89 0.69 -4.42
N ILE A 254 -13.91 1.49 -4.26
CA ILE A 254 -15.05 1.59 -5.17
C ILE A 254 -15.13 3.02 -5.68
N ALA A 255 -15.02 3.20 -6.99
CA ALA A 255 -15.12 4.50 -7.65
C ALA A 255 -16.55 4.75 -8.12
N ARG A 256 -16.94 6.02 -8.17
CA ARG A 256 -18.23 6.47 -8.72
C ARG A 256 -18.42 6.07 -10.18
N ASP A 257 -17.36 5.98 -10.96
CA ASP A 257 -17.38 5.57 -12.36
C ASP A 257 -17.52 4.05 -12.57
N GLY A 258 -17.64 3.28 -11.48
CA GLY A 258 -17.86 1.84 -11.48
C GLY A 258 -16.59 0.99 -11.39
N ARG A 259 -15.39 1.57 -11.42
CA ARG A 259 -14.14 0.83 -11.21
C ARG A 259 -14.03 0.34 -9.77
N ILE A 260 -13.54 -0.87 -9.60
CA ILE A 260 -13.43 -1.54 -8.30
C ILE A 260 -12.03 -2.17 -8.19
N TRP A 261 -11.44 -2.06 -7.01
CA TRP A 261 -10.18 -2.71 -6.66
C TRP A 261 -10.31 -3.38 -5.29
N HIS A 262 -9.83 -4.61 -5.18
CA HIS A 262 -9.72 -5.33 -3.93
C HIS A 262 -8.25 -5.67 -3.69
N ASN A 263 -7.75 -5.42 -2.49
CA ASN A 263 -6.42 -5.82 -2.07
C ASN A 263 -6.51 -6.55 -0.72
N PRO A 264 -6.35 -7.90 -0.71
CA PRO A 264 -6.45 -8.69 0.50
C PRO A 264 -5.33 -8.33 1.49
N ALA A 265 -5.61 -8.45 2.79
CA ALA A 265 -4.61 -8.23 3.83
C ALA A 265 -3.46 -9.21 3.69
N THR A 266 -2.25 -8.75 3.94
CA THR A 266 -1.08 -9.63 4.10
C THR A 266 -1.23 -10.40 5.42
N GLN A 267 -1.03 -11.71 5.39
CA GLN A 267 -1.05 -12.51 6.64
C GLN A 267 0.09 -12.06 7.55
N GLN A 268 -0.27 -11.51 8.71
CA GLN A 268 0.66 -11.10 9.77
C GLN A 268 0.04 -11.39 11.13
N ASP A 269 0.88 -11.55 12.14
CA ASP A 269 0.42 -11.66 13.53
C ASP A 269 -0.13 -10.30 13.99
N VAL A 270 -1.40 -10.27 14.35
CA VAL A 270 -2.09 -9.06 14.81
C VAL A 270 -1.97 -8.94 16.32
N PHE A 271 -1.33 -7.87 16.80
CA PHE A 271 -1.24 -7.53 18.22
C PHE A 271 -2.24 -6.45 18.63
N ASP A 272 -2.33 -5.37 17.85
CA ASP A 272 -3.23 -4.25 18.14
C ASP A 272 -3.66 -3.59 16.82
N VAL A 273 -4.95 -3.38 16.64
CA VAL A 273 -5.49 -2.73 15.43
C VAL A 273 -5.59 -1.21 15.55
N SER A 274 -5.20 -0.65 16.71
CA SER A 274 -5.27 0.78 16.96
C SER A 274 -4.36 1.58 16.03
N GLY A 275 -4.90 2.56 15.33
CA GLY A 275 -4.15 3.43 14.40
C GLY A 275 -3.94 2.86 13.00
N ALA A 276 -4.38 1.63 12.70
CA ALA A 276 -4.28 1.06 11.36
C ALA A 276 -5.08 1.88 10.31
N GLY A 277 -6.26 2.37 10.67
CA GLY A 277 -7.05 3.29 9.84
C GLY A 277 -6.29 4.56 9.51
N ASP A 278 -5.74 5.24 10.53
CA ASP A 278 -4.95 6.45 10.38
C ASP A 278 -3.73 6.23 9.44
N THR A 279 -3.09 5.06 9.55
CA THR A 279 -1.97 4.67 8.67
C THR A 279 -2.43 4.46 7.23
N VAL A 280 -3.60 3.84 7.01
CA VAL A 280 -4.19 3.71 5.65
C VAL A 280 -4.49 5.09 5.08
N VAL A 281 -5.12 5.99 5.85
CA VAL A 281 -5.40 7.37 5.42
C VAL A 281 -4.12 8.09 5.01
N ALA A 282 -3.08 8.07 5.88
CA ALA A 282 -1.80 8.73 5.64
C ALA A 282 -1.08 8.21 4.38
N THR A 283 -1.01 6.89 4.22
CA THR A 283 -0.33 6.28 3.07
C THR A 283 -1.11 6.41 1.77
N MET A 284 -2.44 6.37 1.83
CA MET A 284 -3.29 6.60 0.66
C MET A 284 -3.17 8.03 0.15
N ILE A 285 -3.27 9.05 1.02
CA ILE A 285 -3.14 10.43 0.55
C ILE A 285 -1.78 10.72 -0.07
N CYS A 286 -0.69 10.19 0.51
CA CYS A 286 0.66 10.30 -0.06
C CYS A 286 0.75 9.63 -1.44
N SER A 287 0.18 8.43 -1.57
CA SER A 287 0.18 7.68 -2.83
C SER A 287 -0.61 8.40 -3.93
N ILE A 288 -1.76 8.98 -3.57
CA ILE A 288 -2.60 9.77 -4.48
C ILE A 288 -1.87 11.05 -4.91
N ALA A 289 -1.32 11.80 -3.96
CA ALA A 289 -0.56 13.03 -4.20
C ALA A 289 0.67 12.78 -5.10
N ALA A 290 1.32 11.62 -4.95
CA ALA A 290 2.43 11.20 -5.80
C ALA A 290 1.98 10.60 -7.16
N ASN A 291 0.68 10.62 -7.48
CA ASN A 291 0.10 10.07 -8.71
C ASN A 291 0.40 8.58 -8.94
N LEU A 292 0.43 7.78 -7.87
CA LEU A 292 0.51 6.33 -8.01
C LEU A 292 -0.81 5.77 -8.57
N SER A 293 -0.73 4.66 -9.31
CA SER A 293 -1.95 3.93 -9.67
C SER A 293 -2.69 3.47 -8.41
N MET A 294 -4.03 3.39 -8.46
CA MET A 294 -4.84 2.95 -7.31
C MET A 294 -4.37 1.59 -6.79
N ARG A 295 -4.02 0.68 -7.67
CA ARG A 295 -3.48 -0.63 -7.30
C ARG A 295 -2.18 -0.52 -6.48
N THR A 296 -1.24 0.32 -6.93
CA THR A 296 0.02 0.55 -6.23
C THR A 296 -0.21 1.22 -4.87
N ALA A 297 -1.12 2.21 -4.82
CA ALA A 297 -1.51 2.89 -3.59
C ALA A 297 -2.07 1.90 -2.55
N LEU A 298 -2.96 0.99 -2.98
CA LEU A 298 -3.52 -0.06 -2.12
C LEU A 298 -2.46 -1.02 -1.59
N HIS A 299 -1.47 -1.40 -2.40
CA HIS A 299 -0.37 -2.24 -1.94
C HIS A 299 0.47 -1.56 -0.86
N VAL A 300 0.80 -0.28 -1.05
CA VAL A 300 1.54 0.51 -0.05
C VAL A 300 0.72 0.64 1.24
N ALA A 301 -0.55 1.02 1.15
CA ALA A 301 -1.41 1.24 2.32
C ALA A 301 -1.64 -0.05 3.11
N ASN A 302 -1.88 -1.17 2.43
CA ASN A 302 -2.11 -2.46 3.07
C ASN A 302 -0.83 -3.00 3.73
N GLY A 303 0.33 -2.81 3.09
CA GLY A 303 1.63 -3.15 3.67
C GLY A 303 1.93 -2.32 4.93
N ALA A 304 1.68 -1.01 4.89
CA ALA A 304 1.84 -0.11 6.03
C ALA A 304 0.92 -0.51 7.20
N ALA A 305 -0.36 -0.74 6.92
CA ALA A 305 -1.32 -1.20 7.93
C ALA A 305 -0.88 -2.53 8.56
N GLY A 306 -0.37 -3.47 7.76
CA GLY A 306 0.18 -4.74 8.24
C GLY A 306 1.32 -4.55 9.23
N ILE A 307 2.27 -3.65 8.98
CA ILE A 307 3.35 -3.33 9.92
C ILE A 307 2.77 -2.80 11.25
N VAL A 308 1.84 -1.85 11.17
CA VAL A 308 1.29 -1.18 12.35
C VAL A 308 0.51 -2.14 13.25
N VAL A 309 -0.32 -3.04 12.69
CA VAL A 309 -1.09 -4.01 13.50
C VAL A 309 -0.21 -5.05 14.20
N SER A 310 1.05 -5.20 13.81
CA SER A 310 2.04 -6.05 14.49
C SER A 310 2.71 -5.37 15.70
N LYS A 311 2.41 -4.10 15.97
CA LYS A 311 2.96 -3.32 17.09
C LYS A 311 1.92 -3.19 18.20
N VAL A 312 2.36 -2.76 19.39
CA VAL A 312 1.49 -2.57 20.57
C VAL A 312 1.12 -1.08 20.70
N GLY A 313 -0.17 -0.80 20.78
CA GLY A 313 -0.72 0.55 20.93
C GLY A 313 -0.67 1.36 19.64
N THR A 314 -1.07 2.63 19.72
CA THR A 314 -0.99 3.56 18.60
C THR A 314 0.47 3.78 18.20
N TYR A 315 0.83 3.27 17.01
CA TYR A 315 2.19 3.30 16.47
C TYR A 315 2.17 3.98 15.09
N PRO A 316 2.85 5.11 14.91
CA PRO A 316 2.96 5.73 13.60
C PRO A 316 4.02 5.00 12.76
N ILE A 317 3.67 4.69 11.50
CA ILE A 317 4.56 3.99 10.56
C ILE A 317 5.78 4.84 10.21
N HIS A 318 6.97 4.22 10.17
CA HIS A 318 8.19 4.89 9.70
C HIS A 318 8.49 4.55 8.24
N ARG A 319 9.00 5.54 7.47
CA ARG A 319 9.38 5.35 6.08
C ARG A 319 10.36 4.19 5.88
N GLN A 320 11.33 4.02 6.79
CA GLN A 320 12.30 2.93 6.71
C GLN A 320 11.63 1.55 6.82
N GLU A 321 10.59 1.39 7.65
CA GLU A 321 9.86 0.12 7.77
C GLU A 321 9.13 -0.25 6.46
N LEU A 322 8.62 0.74 5.72
CA LEU A 322 8.06 0.51 4.39
C LEU A 322 9.14 0.12 3.37
N ILE A 323 10.30 0.75 3.43
CA ILE A 323 11.45 0.40 2.59
C ILE A 323 11.88 -1.04 2.87
N ASP A 324 12.04 -1.41 4.15
CA ASP A 324 12.45 -2.74 4.58
C ASP A 324 11.43 -3.82 4.18
N LEU A 325 10.13 -3.56 4.38
CA LEU A 325 9.06 -4.43 3.91
C LEU A 325 9.16 -4.63 2.40
N TRP A 326 9.38 -3.55 1.66
CA TRP A 326 9.45 -3.61 0.21
C TRP A 326 10.69 -4.35 -0.29
N MET A 327 11.82 -4.20 0.41
CA MET A 327 13.04 -4.97 0.15
C MET A 327 12.84 -6.45 0.47
N SER A 328 12.24 -6.79 1.62
CA SER A 328 11.98 -8.18 2.00
C SER A 328 11.00 -8.88 1.05
N LEU A 329 10.00 -8.18 0.53
CA LEU A 329 9.11 -8.69 -0.52
C LEU A 329 9.85 -8.89 -1.86
N GLN A 330 10.98 -8.20 -2.06
CA GLN A 330 11.85 -8.42 -3.22
C GLN A 330 12.79 -9.62 -3.02
N GLU A 331 13.25 -9.85 -1.78
CA GLU A 331 14.12 -10.98 -1.41
C GLU A 331 13.30 -12.25 -1.13
N GLY A 332 12.06 -12.08 -0.62
CA GLY A 332 11.17 -13.14 -0.18
C GLY A 332 10.13 -13.60 -1.20
N LYS A 333 10.45 -13.65 -2.51
CA LYS A 333 9.75 -14.61 -3.36
C LYS A 333 10.14 -15.98 -2.83
N SER A 334 9.30 -16.55 -1.98
CA SER A 334 9.45 -17.96 -1.60
C SER A 334 9.45 -18.75 -2.89
N ILE A 335 10.53 -19.48 -3.10
CA ILE A 335 10.82 -20.33 -4.26
C ILE A 335 9.75 -21.44 -4.39
N GLU A 336 8.81 -21.53 -3.45
CA GLU A 336 7.86 -22.63 -3.31
C GLU A 336 6.78 -22.75 -4.40
N LYS A 337 6.57 -21.73 -5.27
CA LYS A 337 5.68 -21.88 -6.44
C LYS A 337 6.07 -20.97 -7.58
N SER A 338 7.10 -21.31 -8.32
CA SER A 338 7.47 -20.59 -9.52
C SER A 338 7.39 -21.44 -10.80
N LEU A 339 7.20 -22.74 -10.65
CA LEU A 339 6.90 -23.65 -11.76
C LEU A 339 5.40 -23.95 -11.75
N TYR A 340 4.73 -23.58 -12.83
CA TYR A 340 3.28 -23.70 -13.00
C TYR A 340 2.94 -24.70 -14.10
N SER A 341 1.83 -25.42 -13.91
CA SER A 341 1.19 -26.13 -15.01
C SER A 341 0.55 -25.14 -16.00
N TRP A 342 0.23 -25.59 -17.20
CA TRP A 342 -0.40 -24.77 -18.24
C TRP A 342 -1.73 -24.15 -17.77
N GLU A 343 -2.57 -24.94 -17.09
CA GLU A 343 -3.89 -24.46 -16.60
C GLU A 343 -3.75 -23.46 -15.43
N GLU A 344 -2.80 -23.67 -14.53
CA GLU A 344 -2.51 -22.70 -13.47
C GLU A 344 -2.03 -21.38 -14.06
N MET A 345 -1.09 -21.43 -15.02
CA MET A 345 -0.56 -20.24 -15.67
C MET A 345 -1.63 -19.51 -16.48
N LYS A 346 -2.49 -20.23 -17.20
CA LYS A 346 -3.64 -19.66 -17.92
C LYS A 346 -4.57 -18.89 -16.96
N THR A 347 -4.85 -19.47 -15.82
CA THR A 347 -5.69 -18.82 -14.78
C THR A 347 -5.04 -17.56 -14.26
N LEU A 348 -3.72 -17.61 -13.94
CA LEU A 348 -2.96 -16.46 -13.47
C LEU A 348 -2.85 -15.35 -14.53
N VAL A 349 -2.61 -15.69 -15.79
CA VAL A 349 -2.53 -14.70 -16.88
C VAL A 349 -3.85 -13.96 -17.03
N ARG A 350 -4.98 -14.67 -17.03
CA ARG A 350 -6.30 -14.03 -17.05
C ARG A 350 -6.52 -13.10 -15.85
N GLN A 351 -6.19 -13.59 -14.66
CA GLN A 351 -6.29 -12.79 -13.43
C GLN A 351 -5.45 -11.51 -13.51
N TRP A 352 -4.22 -11.59 -14.02
CA TRP A 352 -3.34 -10.43 -14.19
C TRP A 352 -3.87 -9.46 -15.24
N GLN A 353 -4.38 -9.97 -16.38
CA GLN A 353 -4.98 -9.15 -17.44
C GLN A 353 -6.28 -8.47 -16.99
N ASP A 354 -7.16 -9.18 -16.27
CA ASP A 354 -8.37 -8.62 -15.68
C ASP A 354 -8.07 -7.50 -14.66
N GLN A 355 -6.89 -7.56 -14.04
CA GLN A 355 -6.39 -6.54 -13.14
C GLN A 355 -5.65 -5.39 -13.87
N GLY A 356 -5.55 -5.44 -15.20
CA GLY A 356 -4.89 -4.44 -16.03
C GLY A 356 -3.38 -4.60 -16.16
N ASP A 357 -2.78 -5.75 -15.72
CA ASP A 357 -1.36 -6.03 -15.91
C ASP A 357 -1.09 -6.44 -17.37
N THR A 358 0.00 -5.94 -17.93
CA THR A 358 0.55 -6.38 -19.21
C THR A 358 1.46 -7.58 -18.99
N VAL A 359 1.09 -8.74 -19.55
CA VAL A 359 1.83 -9.98 -19.40
C VAL A 359 2.78 -10.16 -20.58
N VAL A 360 4.06 -10.29 -20.27
CA VAL A 360 5.15 -10.55 -21.24
C VAL A 360 5.53 -12.02 -21.17
N PHE A 361 5.74 -12.64 -22.34
CA PHE A 361 6.20 -14.01 -22.47
C PHE A 361 7.47 -14.08 -23.28
N THR A 362 8.40 -14.90 -22.84
CA THR A 362 9.53 -15.35 -23.66
C THR A 362 9.77 -16.84 -23.47
N ASN A 363 10.50 -17.49 -24.38
CA ASN A 363 10.83 -18.90 -24.24
C ASN A 363 12.29 -19.21 -24.60
N GLY A 364 12.79 -20.34 -24.10
CA GLY A 364 14.11 -20.82 -24.40
C GLY A 364 14.52 -22.07 -23.63
N CYS A 365 15.69 -22.60 -23.97
CA CYS A 365 16.27 -23.77 -23.30
C CYS A 365 16.92 -23.39 -21.96
N PHE A 366 17.57 -22.26 -21.86
CA PHE A 366 18.29 -21.73 -20.68
C PHE A 366 19.15 -22.78 -19.97
N ASP A 367 19.92 -23.55 -20.76
CA ASP A 367 20.68 -24.71 -20.29
C ASP A 367 21.76 -24.34 -19.25
N ILE A 368 22.63 -23.37 -19.57
CA ILE A 368 23.57 -22.76 -18.62
C ILE A 368 23.25 -21.28 -18.57
N LEU A 369 22.79 -20.80 -17.43
CA LEU A 369 22.54 -19.37 -17.23
C LEU A 369 23.85 -18.58 -17.23
N HIS A 370 23.85 -17.48 -17.96
CA HIS A 370 24.97 -16.52 -18.03
C HIS A 370 24.43 -15.09 -18.09
N ARG A 371 25.32 -14.10 -17.93
CA ARG A 371 24.96 -12.69 -17.90
C ARG A 371 24.07 -12.26 -19.08
N GLY A 372 24.33 -12.78 -20.28
CA GLY A 372 23.50 -12.47 -21.46
C GLY A 372 22.04 -12.84 -21.29
N HIS A 373 21.75 -14.02 -20.72
CA HIS A 373 20.37 -14.43 -20.39
C HIS A 373 19.73 -13.50 -19.36
N ILE A 374 20.46 -13.14 -18.29
CA ILE A 374 19.96 -12.26 -17.23
C ILE A 374 19.60 -10.87 -17.78
N THR A 375 20.51 -10.28 -18.58
CA THR A 375 20.25 -8.97 -19.18
C THR A 375 19.03 -9.01 -20.11
N TYR A 376 18.93 -10.04 -20.97
CA TYR A 376 17.80 -10.24 -21.87
C TYR A 376 16.48 -10.36 -21.11
N LEU A 377 16.44 -11.17 -20.03
CA LEU A 377 15.23 -11.33 -19.22
C LEU A 377 14.85 -10.04 -18.48
N GLN A 378 15.84 -9.27 -18.03
CA GLN A 378 15.59 -7.96 -17.43
C GLN A 378 15.03 -6.94 -18.43
N GLU A 379 15.53 -6.94 -19.68
CA GLU A 379 15.01 -6.09 -20.75
C GLU A 379 13.58 -6.53 -21.15
N ALA A 380 13.33 -7.84 -21.27
CA ALA A 380 12.00 -8.37 -21.54
C ALA A 380 10.98 -7.98 -20.44
N ALA A 381 11.37 -8.07 -19.17
CA ALA A 381 10.53 -7.69 -18.04
C ALA A 381 10.18 -6.19 -18.01
N GLN A 382 10.95 -5.32 -18.68
CA GLN A 382 10.66 -3.89 -18.76
C GLN A 382 9.52 -3.56 -19.74
N LEU A 383 9.10 -4.51 -20.56
CA LEU A 383 8.06 -4.32 -21.57
C LEU A 383 6.63 -4.49 -21.01
N GLY A 384 6.50 -5.00 -19.78
CA GLY A 384 5.20 -5.17 -19.13
C GLY A 384 5.32 -5.28 -17.62
N ASP A 385 4.24 -5.73 -16.98
CA ASP A 385 4.12 -5.83 -15.53
C ASP A 385 4.49 -7.22 -15.00
N ARG A 386 4.33 -8.27 -15.83
CA ARG A 386 4.60 -9.68 -15.51
C ARG A 386 5.44 -10.32 -16.59
N LEU A 387 6.47 -11.08 -16.21
CA LEU A 387 7.28 -11.87 -17.13
C LEU A 387 7.10 -13.36 -16.88
N ILE A 388 6.66 -14.09 -17.92
CA ILE A 388 6.54 -15.54 -17.95
C ILE A 388 7.63 -16.12 -18.87
N ILE A 389 8.24 -17.22 -18.42
CA ILE A 389 9.19 -17.97 -19.22
C ILE A 389 8.58 -19.32 -19.61
N GLY A 390 8.46 -19.59 -20.90
CA GLY A 390 8.27 -20.91 -21.45
C GLY A 390 9.63 -21.62 -21.50
N LEU A 391 9.81 -22.66 -20.70
CA LEU A 391 11.05 -23.42 -20.61
C LEU A 391 10.92 -24.73 -21.36
N ASN A 392 11.78 -24.97 -22.34
CA ASN A 392 11.81 -26.26 -23.06
C ASN A 392 12.15 -27.42 -22.10
N SER A 393 11.38 -28.51 -22.15
CA SER A 393 11.68 -29.75 -21.43
C SER A 393 13.03 -30.34 -21.87
N ASP A 394 13.57 -31.26 -21.09
CA ASP A 394 14.83 -31.95 -21.45
C ASP A 394 14.70 -32.71 -22.76
N ALA A 395 13.54 -33.35 -23.00
CA ALA A 395 13.27 -34.03 -24.26
C ALA A 395 13.25 -33.06 -25.45
N SER A 396 12.60 -31.89 -25.29
CA SER A 396 12.59 -30.85 -26.34
C SER A 396 14.01 -30.31 -26.59
N VAL A 397 14.80 -30.08 -25.52
CA VAL A 397 16.19 -29.61 -25.67
C VAL A 397 17.07 -30.62 -26.41
N ARG A 398 16.92 -31.94 -26.12
CA ARG A 398 17.65 -33.00 -26.85
C ARG A 398 17.32 -32.99 -28.34
N ARG A 399 16.04 -32.85 -28.69
CA ARG A 399 15.63 -32.74 -30.10
C ARG A 399 16.21 -31.51 -30.80
N LEU A 400 16.27 -30.38 -30.11
CA LEU A 400 16.70 -29.10 -30.68
C LEU A 400 18.23 -28.92 -30.71
N LYS A 401 18.97 -29.48 -29.73
CA LYS A 401 20.42 -29.21 -29.53
C LYS A 401 21.29 -30.47 -29.48
N GLY A 402 20.72 -31.66 -29.64
CA GLY A 402 21.42 -32.94 -29.65
C GLY A 402 21.44 -33.66 -28.32
N GLU A 403 21.75 -34.97 -28.36
CA GLU A 403 21.63 -35.89 -27.21
C GLU A 403 22.49 -35.55 -25.98
N THR A 404 23.55 -34.75 -26.17
CA THR A 404 24.42 -34.29 -25.05
C THR A 404 23.88 -33.10 -24.27
N ARG A 405 22.68 -32.64 -24.62
CA ARG A 405 22.00 -31.49 -24.01
C ARG A 405 20.62 -31.89 -23.47
N PRO A 406 20.10 -31.23 -22.42
CA PRO A 406 20.74 -30.13 -21.66
C PRO A 406 21.83 -30.68 -20.72
N LEU A 407 22.70 -29.78 -20.23
CA LEU A 407 23.68 -30.06 -19.16
C LEU A 407 23.08 -29.93 -17.77
N VAL A 408 22.07 -29.08 -17.63
CA VAL A 408 21.34 -28.86 -16.37
C VAL A 408 19.91 -29.35 -16.58
N GLU A 409 19.42 -30.19 -15.67
CA GLU A 409 18.08 -30.79 -15.74
C GLU A 409 16.98 -29.74 -15.72
N GLY A 410 15.81 -30.06 -16.30
CA GLY A 410 14.69 -29.14 -16.48
C GLY A 410 14.18 -28.51 -15.19
N GLU A 411 14.11 -29.31 -14.12
CA GLU A 411 13.69 -28.83 -12.81
C GLU A 411 14.66 -27.82 -12.22
N ASP A 412 15.98 -28.08 -12.30
CA ASP A 412 17.01 -27.15 -11.81
C ASP A 412 17.05 -25.87 -12.65
N ARG A 413 16.87 -25.98 -13.99
CA ARG A 413 16.77 -24.80 -14.88
C ARG A 413 15.56 -23.95 -14.53
N ALA A 414 14.41 -24.58 -14.27
CA ALA A 414 13.19 -23.90 -13.84
C ALA A 414 13.40 -23.21 -12.48
N TYR A 415 14.03 -23.89 -11.54
CA TYR A 415 14.34 -23.36 -10.21
C TYR A 415 15.23 -22.11 -10.31
N LEU A 416 16.33 -22.18 -11.07
CA LEU A 416 17.24 -21.05 -11.26
C LEU A 416 16.57 -19.85 -11.93
N LEU A 417 15.71 -20.08 -12.93
CA LEU A 417 14.96 -19.00 -13.59
C LEU A 417 13.95 -18.36 -12.67
N SER A 418 13.29 -19.16 -11.87
CA SER A 418 12.29 -18.69 -10.91
C SER A 418 12.88 -17.85 -9.77
N ALA A 419 14.14 -18.08 -9.43
CA ALA A 419 14.87 -17.29 -8.45
C ALA A 419 15.24 -15.88 -8.95
N LEU A 420 15.09 -15.61 -10.26
CA LEU A 420 15.37 -14.29 -10.81
C LEU A 420 14.24 -13.31 -10.46
N GLY A 421 14.54 -12.23 -9.78
CA GLY A 421 13.56 -11.23 -9.34
C GLY A 421 12.74 -10.55 -10.45
N CYS A 422 13.12 -10.72 -11.73
CA CYS A 422 12.37 -10.21 -12.88
C CYS A 422 11.40 -11.24 -13.49
N VAL A 423 11.36 -12.49 -12.96
CA VAL A 423 10.51 -13.58 -13.49
C VAL A 423 9.33 -13.79 -12.57
N ASP A 424 8.10 -13.78 -13.10
CA ASP A 424 6.86 -13.97 -12.35
C ASP A 424 6.33 -15.41 -12.44
N GLY A 425 6.74 -16.16 -13.47
CA GLY A 425 6.38 -17.57 -13.59
C GLY A 425 7.21 -18.31 -14.65
N VAL A 426 7.37 -19.61 -14.43
CA VAL A 426 8.03 -20.51 -15.39
C VAL A 426 7.06 -21.65 -15.69
N VAL A 427 6.94 -21.98 -16.99
CA VAL A 427 6.09 -23.07 -17.49
C VAL A 427 6.92 -23.99 -18.36
N LEU A 428 6.95 -25.29 -18.05
CA LEU A 428 7.58 -26.30 -18.91
C LEU A 428 6.69 -26.65 -20.09
N PHE A 429 7.30 -26.80 -21.25
CA PHE A 429 6.63 -27.35 -22.46
C PHE A 429 7.55 -28.29 -23.19
N ASP A 430 6.97 -29.32 -23.84
CA ASP A 430 7.71 -30.38 -24.50
C ASP A 430 7.79 -30.22 -26.04
N GLU A 431 6.95 -29.38 -26.57
CA GLU A 431 6.88 -29.11 -28.00
C GLU A 431 8.15 -28.40 -28.52
N ASP A 432 8.46 -28.55 -29.82
CA ASP A 432 9.62 -27.89 -30.42
C ASP A 432 9.42 -26.37 -30.56
N THR A 433 8.17 -25.92 -30.52
CA THR A 433 7.80 -24.50 -30.55
C THR A 433 6.81 -24.15 -29.43
N PRO A 434 6.77 -22.90 -28.93
CA PRO A 434 5.87 -22.50 -27.86
C PRO A 434 4.42 -22.25 -28.30
N SER A 435 4.04 -22.60 -29.55
CA SER A 435 2.76 -22.20 -30.15
C SER A 435 1.54 -22.65 -29.32
N GLN A 436 1.48 -23.93 -28.93
CA GLN A 436 0.37 -24.48 -28.14
C GLN A 436 0.29 -23.85 -26.73
N LEU A 437 1.44 -23.60 -26.12
CA LEU A 437 1.51 -22.92 -24.84
C LEU A 437 0.99 -21.46 -24.94
N LEU A 438 1.42 -20.74 -25.98
CA LEU A 438 0.96 -19.36 -26.25
C LEU A 438 -0.55 -19.32 -26.56
N GLU A 439 -1.07 -20.26 -27.33
CA GLU A 439 -2.52 -20.39 -27.57
C GLU A 439 -3.30 -20.58 -26.27
N THR A 440 -2.74 -21.35 -25.32
CA THR A 440 -3.38 -21.67 -24.06
C THR A 440 -3.38 -20.48 -23.10
N ILE A 441 -2.23 -19.82 -22.93
CA ILE A 441 -2.07 -18.77 -21.89
C ILE A 441 -2.37 -17.36 -22.38
N ARG A 442 -2.24 -17.08 -23.69
CA ARG A 442 -2.56 -15.80 -24.35
C ARG A 442 -1.97 -14.56 -23.63
N PRO A 443 -0.65 -14.45 -23.55
CA PRO A 443 -0.01 -13.26 -22.98
C PRO A 443 -0.15 -12.05 -23.93
N ASN A 444 0.08 -10.82 -23.43
CA ASN A 444 -0.05 -9.61 -24.24
C ASN A 444 1.16 -9.42 -25.18
N ILE A 445 2.37 -9.70 -24.71
CA ILE A 445 3.60 -9.44 -25.47
C ILE A 445 4.43 -10.71 -25.57
N LEU A 446 4.83 -11.08 -26.77
CA LEU A 446 5.83 -12.12 -27.03
C LEU A 446 7.19 -11.47 -27.29
N VAL A 447 8.21 -11.86 -26.54
CA VAL A 447 9.58 -11.36 -26.70
C VAL A 447 10.46 -12.46 -27.27
N LYS A 448 11.25 -12.11 -28.28
CA LYS A 448 12.29 -12.97 -28.84
C LYS A 448 13.63 -12.27 -28.86
N GLY A 449 14.69 -13.02 -28.61
CA GLY A 449 16.06 -12.54 -28.70
C GLY A 449 16.69 -12.91 -30.03
N GLY A 450 17.36 -11.98 -30.68
CA GLY A 450 18.10 -12.23 -31.92
C GLY A 450 17.64 -11.40 -33.11
N ASP A 451 18.10 -11.78 -34.33
CA ASP A 451 17.83 -11.06 -35.58
C ASP A 451 16.63 -11.64 -36.34
N TYR A 452 15.52 -11.84 -35.59
CA TYR A 452 14.26 -12.31 -36.20
C TYR A 452 13.48 -11.14 -36.81
N LYS A 453 12.76 -11.42 -37.92
CA LYS A 453 11.68 -10.53 -38.36
C LYS A 453 10.41 -10.88 -37.62
N VAL A 454 9.62 -9.89 -37.26
CA VAL A 454 8.37 -10.08 -36.51
C VAL A 454 7.43 -11.07 -37.18
N GLU A 455 7.41 -11.05 -38.53
CA GLU A 455 6.57 -11.93 -39.37
C GLU A 455 6.96 -13.40 -39.27
N GLU A 456 8.19 -13.70 -38.87
CA GLU A 456 8.76 -15.05 -38.79
C GLU A 456 8.61 -15.66 -37.39
N VAL A 457 8.14 -14.88 -36.41
CA VAL A 457 8.01 -15.34 -35.02
C VAL A 457 6.80 -16.25 -34.89
N ILE A 458 7.05 -17.49 -34.50
CA ILE A 458 6.00 -18.51 -34.26
C ILE A 458 5.23 -18.16 -32.98
N GLY A 459 3.88 -18.17 -33.02
CA GLY A 459 3.00 -17.85 -31.92
C GLY A 459 2.58 -16.39 -31.86
N ARG A 460 2.99 -15.58 -32.84
CA ARG A 460 2.59 -14.15 -32.93
C ARG A 460 1.08 -13.93 -33.02
N GLU A 461 0.37 -14.93 -33.56
CA GLU A 461 -1.10 -14.92 -33.70
C GLU A 461 -1.86 -15.03 -32.39
N PHE A 462 -1.18 -15.37 -31.29
CA PHE A 462 -1.76 -15.57 -29.96
C PHE A 462 -1.47 -14.44 -28.98
N VAL A 463 -0.82 -13.36 -29.44
CA VAL A 463 -0.40 -12.21 -28.62
C VAL A 463 -0.81 -10.89 -29.26
N ASP A 464 -0.89 -9.82 -28.47
CA ASP A 464 -1.24 -8.48 -28.96
C ASP A 464 -0.08 -7.84 -29.75
N SER A 465 1.17 -8.13 -29.33
CA SER A 465 2.37 -7.61 -29.98
C SER A 465 3.59 -8.51 -29.82
N VAL A 466 4.55 -8.36 -30.75
CA VAL A 466 5.84 -9.05 -30.71
C VAL A 466 6.96 -8.03 -30.61
N GLN A 467 7.93 -8.26 -29.72
CA GLN A 467 9.11 -7.44 -29.55
C GLN A 467 10.39 -8.28 -29.78
N ILE A 468 11.32 -7.73 -30.55
CA ILE A 468 12.62 -8.36 -30.80
C ILE A 468 13.68 -7.60 -30.00
N LEU A 469 14.42 -8.32 -29.16
CA LEU A 469 15.54 -7.76 -28.38
C LEU A 469 16.85 -8.27 -28.96
N SER A 470 17.83 -7.38 -29.15
CA SER A 470 19.17 -7.75 -29.65
C SER A 470 19.97 -8.46 -28.55
N PHE A 471 20.73 -9.49 -28.93
CA PHE A 471 21.67 -10.13 -28.02
C PHE A 471 22.88 -9.21 -27.74
N LYS A 472 23.37 -9.23 -26.51
CA LYS A 472 24.70 -8.63 -26.22
C LYS A 472 25.80 -9.58 -26.69
N ASP A 473 26.70 -9.09 -27.53
CA ASP A 473 27.84 -9.82 -28.03
C ASP A 473 28.73 -10.36 -26.90
N GLY A 474 29.28 -11.55 -27.11
CA GLY A 474 30.29 -12.17 -26.24
C GLY A 474 29.78 -13.16 -25.20
N TYR A 475 28.47 -13.34 -25.05
CA TYR A 475 27.88 -14.28 -24.09
C TYR A 475 27.10 -15.37 -24.81
N SER A 476 27.62 -16.62 -24.81
CA SER A 476 26.85 -17.81 -25.28
C SER A 476 27.20 -19.03 -24.45
N THR A 477 26.24 -19.92 -24.28
CA THR A 477 26.42 -21.23 -23.64
C THR A 477 27.55 -22.02 -24.31
N THR A 478 27.66 -21.93 -25.65
CA THR A 478 28.71 -22.59 -26.45
C THR A 478 30.10 -22.09 -26.06
N ASN A 479 30.28 -20.80 -25.82
CA ASN A 479 31.56 -20.23 -25.37
C ASN A 479 31.98 -20.73 -23.99
N VAL A 480 31.04 -20.89 -23.08
CA VAL A 480 31.31 -21.44 -21.73
C VAL A 480 31.76 -22.90 -21.83
N VAL A 481 31.06 -23.72 -22.62
CA VAL A 481 31.38 -25.12 -22.81
C VAL A 481 32.73 -25.31 -23.53
N ASN A 482 33.00 -24.54 -24.57
CA ASN A 482 34.30 -24.56 -25.27
C ASN A 482 35.45 -24.16 -24.34
N LYS A 483 35.25 -23.17 -23.48
CA LYS A 483 36.27 -22.76 -22.50
C LYS A 483 36.58 -23.89 -21.52
N ILE A 484 35.56 -24.58 -20.99
CA ILE A 484 35.74 -25.74 -20.12
C ILE A 484 36.47 -26.86 -20.85
N ALA A 485 36.02 -27.21 -22.07
CA ALA A 485 36.65 -28.26 -22.88
C ALA A 485 38.15 -27.97 -23.17
N ASN A 486 38.50 -26.73 -23.42
CA ASN A 486 39.91 -26.33 -23.62
C ASN A 486 40.74 -26.44 -22.31
N LEU A 487 40.15 -26.07 -21.18
CA LEU A 487 40.84 -26.20 -19.88
C LEU A 487 41.09 -27.65 -19.50
N VAL A 488 40.12 -28.55 -19.80
CA VAL A 488 40.27 -30.02 -19.61
C VAL A 488 41.36 -30.55 -20.55
N LYS A 489 41.37 -30.16 -21.82
CA LYS A 489 42.43 -30.57 -22.79
C LYS A 489 43.83 -30.12 -22.38
N ASP A 490 43.90 -28.96 -21.74
CA ASP A 490 45.17 -28.39 -21.26
C ASP A 490 45.61 -28.94 -19.89
N ASN A 491 44.88 -29.92 -19.30
CA ASN A 491 45.09 -30.47 -17.95
C ASN A 491 45.10 -29.41 -16.86
N LYS A 492 44.27 -28.34 -17.02
CA LYS A 492 44.09 -27.24 -16.09
C LYS A 492 42.81 -27.31 -15.27
N LEU A 493 42.01 -28.36 -15.52
CA LEU A 493 40.79 -28.76 -14.78
C LEU A 493 40.84 -30.26 -14.55
#